data_3746dd0675b1b02b41d036c4c513273a
#
_entry.id   3746dd0675b1b02b41d036c4c513273a
#
_cell.length_a   1.000
_cell.length_b   1.000
_cell.length_c   1.000
_cell.angle_alpha   90.00
_cell.angle_beta   90.00
_cell.angle_gamma   90.00
#
_symmetry.space_group_name_H-M   'P 1'
#
loop_
_entity.id
_entity.type
_entity.pdbx_description
1 polymer ?
#
loop_
_entity_poly.entity_id
_entity_poly.type
_entity_poly.pdbx_seq_one_letter_code
_entity_poly.pdbx_strand_id
1 'polypeptide(L)'
;MVMASQRHKVYKKITFDTLKQIAVIWGSAFIVWALCLCRPPMVLAGQAPSFLNRISSHDALLVAGPGGRIIYSKNETRKCVPASTLKILTGLAAIHHLGKSYRFRTEFYQGPDQNLKVKGYGDPLLISEAWREIAQTLAARLQGFNDLVLDDTYFVDEIDIPGAGLSTNPYDAPNRALSSNFNTVFFKRDDAGRIVSAEPQTPMTPLAIEKVQLLDLTTGRYTFSHYGHEAARYAGELLAHFLKERGKVYQGEIRTGVVEPGDPLVYTYHSIFTIEQALKKMFEFSNNFMANQILIALGAHVHGPPGTLAKGVKVLSDYAREVLCLHDIEIAEGSGISRKNRLSALDMLAVLRRFEPHRALLVRKGLVLYKSGTLSGVKTRAGYIEDKSGNPYYFVIFLNSSPADIDSIFDCVKKSLDNG
;
A
#
# COMPACT_ATOMS: atom_id res chain seq x y z
N MET A 1 -55.60 8.79 45.37
CA MET A 1 -54.69 7.94 44.55
C MET A 1 -55.06 7.98 43.03
N VAL A 2 -55.68 9.06 42.55
CA VAL A 2 -56.14 9.21 41.17
C VAL A 2 -55.45 10.38 40.44
N MET A 3 -54.74 11.26 41.13
CA MET A 3 -54.07 12.44 40.51
C MET A 3 -52.63 12.22 40.02
N ALA A 4 -51.95 11.10 40.33
CA ALA A 4 -50.60 10.83 39.90
C ALA A 4 -50.48 10.15 38.53
N SER A 5 -51.57 9.55 38.02
CA SER A 5 -51.62 8.82 36.76
C SER A 5 -51.75 9.70 35.49
N GLN A 6 -52.30 10.91 35.62
CA GLN A 6 -52.48 11.77 34.45
C GLN A 6 -51.26 12.61 34.08
N ARG A 7 -50.36 12.90 35.02
CA ARG A 7 -49.14 13.66 34.72
C ARG A 7 -48.08 12.84 33.95
N HIS A 8 -48.08 11.51 34.05
CA HIS A 8 -47.11 10.66 33.36
C HIS A 8 -47.42 10.43 31.87
N LYS A 9 -48.70 10.57 31.47
CA LYS A 9 -49.09 10.39 30.01
C LYS A 9 -48.80 11.65 29.18
N VAL A 10 -48.84 12.84 29.78
CA VAL A 10 -48.57 14.11 29.08
C VAL A 10 -47.09 14.28 28.80
N TYR A 11 -46.22 13.90 29.72
CA TYR A 11 -44.74 13.99 29.51
C TYR A 11 -44.22 13.03 28.46
N LYS A 12 -44.81 11.83 28.25
CA LYS A 12 -44.38 10.89 27.21
C LYS A 12 -44.76 11.32 25.81
N LYS A 13 -45.78 12.13 25.63
CA LYS A 13 -46.28 12.57 24.31
C LYS A 13 -45.46 13.76 23.78
N ILE A 14 -45.02 14.65 24.67
CA ILE A 14 -44.21 15.82 24.28
C ILE A 14 -42.78 15.42 23.88
N THR A 15 -42.18 14.40 24.52
CA THR A 15 -40.82 13.94 24.18
C THR A 15 -40.75 13.17 22.84
N PHE A 16 -41.84 12.52 22.43
CA PHE A 16 -41.84 11.73 21.17
C PHE A 16 -41.97 12.59 19.91
N ASP A 17 -42.75 13.66 19.99
CA ASP A 17 -42.94 14.59 18.88
C ASP A 17 -41.75 15.54 18.72
N THR A 18 -41.09 15.95 19.83
CA THR A 18 -39.86 16.75 19.81
C THR A 18 -38.67 15.96 19.22
N LEU A 19 -38.54 14.67 19.51
CA LEU A 19 -37.53 13.82 18.93
C LEU A 19 -37.72 13.55 17.43
N LYS A 20 -38.95 13.47 16.96
CA LYS A 20 -39.24 13.35 15.52
C LYS A 20 -38.91 14.63 14.75
N GLN A 21 -39.19 15.81 15.30
CA GLN A 21 -38.82 17.07 14.67
C GLN A 21 -37.31 17.32 14.65
N ILE A 22 -36.59 16.95 15.70
CA ILE A 22 -35.13 17.01 15.73
C ILE A 22 -34.49 16.04 14.74
N ALA A 23 -35.01 14.81 14.60
CA ALA A 23 -34.54 13.83 13.62
C ALA A 23 -34.74 14.27 12.16
N VAL A 24 -35.84 14.99 11.87
CA VAL A 24 -36.10 15.52 10.52
C VAL A 24 -35.20 16.71 10.20
N ILE A 25 -34.87 17.57 11.17
CA ILE A 25 -34.01 18.72 10.98
C ILE A 25 -32.52 18.26 10.80
N TRP A 26 -32.09 17.27 11.56
CA TRP A 26 -30.73 16.72 11.44
C TRP A 26 -30.56 15.82 10.21
N GLY A 27 -31.60 15.08 9.80
CA GLY A 27 -31.61 14.28 8.58
C GLY A 27 -31.51 15.16 7.31
N SER A 28 -32.23 16.29 7.27
CA SER A 28 -32.15 17.22 6.14
C SER A 28 -30.85 18.01 6.11
N ALA A 29 -30.25 18.34 7.25
CA ALA A 29 -28.94 18.98 7.31
C ALA A 29 -27.81 18.05 6.83
N PHE A 30 -27.88 16.75 7.13
CA PHE A 30 -26.91 15.75 6.67
C PHE A 30 -27.01 15.49 5.15
N ILE A 31 -28.23 15.46 4.59
CA ILE A 31 -28.43 15.29 3.14
C ILE A 31 -27.96 16.52 2.37
N VAL A 32 -28.18 17.73 2.90
CA VAL A 32 -27.68 18.97 2.28
C VAL A 32 -26.16 19.07 2.35
N TRP A 33 -25.54 18.59 3.43
CA TRP A 33 -24.06 18.56 3.55
C TRP A 33 -23.42 17.51 2.64
N ALA A 34 -24.05 16.33 2.48
CA ALA A 34 -23.58 15.30 1.54
C ALA A 34 -23.71 15.74 0.07
N LEU A 35 -24.78 16.48 -0.28
CA LEU A 35 -24.97 17.01 -1.64
C LEU A 35 -24.02 18.17 -1.99
N CYS A 36 -23.53 18.93 -1.01
CA CYS A 36 -22.54 19.98 -1.25
C CYS A 36 -21.12 19.42 -1.55
N LEU A 37 -20.78 18.21 -1.08
CA LEU A 37 -19.48 17.59 -1.32
C LEU A 37 -19.38 16.93 -2.72
N CYS A 38 -20.48 16.65 -3.39
CA CYS A 38 -20.54 15.98 -4.70
C CYS A 38 -20.72 16.95 -5.90
N ARG A 39 -20.61 18.26 -5.73
CA ARG A 39 -20.68 19.17 -6.89
C ARG A 39 -19.37 19.09 -7.69
N PRO A 40 -19.43 18.84 -9.02
CA PRO A 40 -18.24 18.92 -9.85
C PRO A 40 -17.68 20.34 -9.81
N PRO A 41 -16.35 20.50 -9.77
CA PRO A 41 -15.71 21.81 -9.75
C PRO A 41 -16.01 22.59 -11.03
N MET A 42 -16.39 23.86 -10.90
CA MET A 42 -16.65 24.76 -12.05
C MET A 42 -15.34 25.11 -12.76
N VAL A 43 -15.32 24.95 -14.08
CA VAL A 43 -14.19 25.35 -14.95
C VAL A 43 -14.23 26.86 -15.19
N LEU A 44 -13.13 27.55 -14.98
CA LEU A 44 -12.94 28.94 -15.42
C LEU A 44 -12.60 28.96 -16.91
N ALA A 45 -13.40 29.69 -17.71
CA ALA A 45 -13.12 29.94 -19.12
C ALA A 45 -11.98 30.98 -19.28
N GLY A 46 -10.73 30.52 -19.25
CA GLY A 46 -9.56 31.22 -19.74
C GLY A 46 -9.14 30.64 -21.09
N GLN A 47 -8.35 31.38 -21.92
CA GLN A 47 -7.79 30.78 -23.14
C GLN A 47 -6.97 29.53 -22.78
N ALA A 48 -7.36 28.39 -23.37
CA ALA A 48 -6.71 27.13 -23.11
C ALA A 48 -5.23 27.18 -23.49
N PRO A 49 -4.29 26.89 -22.58
CA PRO A 49 -2.87 26.92 -22.88
C PRO A 49 -2.51 26.01 -24.05
N SER A 50 -1.62 26.45 -24.94
CA SER A 50 -1.25 25.73 -26.17
C SER A 50 -0.71 24.32 -25.89
N PHE A 51 -0.15 24.06 -24.70
CA PHE A 51 0.35 22.72 -24.33
C PHE A 51 -0.77 21.67 -24.24
N LEU A 52 -2.03 22.07 -24.04
CA LEU A 52 -3.17 21.14 -24.07
C LEU A 52 -3.36 20.49 -25.44
N ASN A 53 -2.90 21.12 -26.53
CA ASN A 53 -2.93 20.52 -27.86
C ASN A 53 -2.04 19.29 -27.99
N ARG A 54 -1.05 19.10 -27.09
CA ARG A 54 -0.16 17.95 -27.04
C ARG A 54 -0.77 16.74 -26.31
N ILE A 55 -1.90 16.93 -25.65
CA ILE A 55 -2.67 15.86 -24.99
C ILE A 55 -3.56 15.21 -26.04
N SER A 56 -3.31 13.93 -26.35
CA SER A 56 -4.07 13.18 -27.33
C SER A 56 -5.46 12.79 -26.81
N SER A 57 -6.27 12.18 -27.69
CA SER A 57 -7.58 11.66 -27.28
C SER A 57 -7.47 10.47 -26.30
N HIS A 58 -6.31 9.84 -26.18
CA HIS A 58 -6.07 8.71 -25.25
C HIS A 58 -5.46 9.12 -23.91
N ASP A 59 -5.06 10.38 -23.79
CA ASP A 59 -4.41 10.96 -22.62
C ASP A 59 -5.39 11.81 -21.82
N ALA A 60 -5.04 12.14 -20.58
CA ALA A 60 -5.79 13.06 -19.76
C ALA A 60 -4.84 13.99 -18.99
N LEU A 61 -5.25 15.26 -18.85
CA LEU A 61 -4.57 16.24 -18.03
C LEU A 61 -5.59 17.03 -17.23
N LEU A 62 -5.24 17.34 -15.97
CA LEU A 62 -6.02 18.20 -15.11
C LEU A 62 -5.08 18.97 -14.21
N VAL A 63 -5.32 20.29 -14.10
CA VAL A 63 -4.67 21.19 -13.14
C VAL A 63 -5.75 21.92 -12.37
N ALA A 64 -5.63 21.93 -11.04
CA ALA A 64 -6.56 22.65 -10.19
C ALA A 64 -5.81 23.52 -9.19
N GLY A 65 -6.41 24.65 -8.83
CA GLY A 65 -5.90 25.56 -7.82
C GLY A 65 -6.14 25.06 -6.40
N PRO A 66 -5.69 25.85 -5.41
CA PRO A 66 -6.00 25.60 -4.01
C PRO A 66 -7.51 25.45 -3.80
N GLY A 67 -7.91 24.43 -2.99
CA GLY A 67 -9.33 24.09 -2.81
C GLY A 67 -9.94 23.23 -3.94
N GLY A 68 -9.19 22.90 -5.01
CA GLY A 68 -9.61 21.93 -6.03
C GLY A 68 -10.43 22.52 -7.19
N ARG A 69 -10.46 23.83 -7.36
CA ARG A 69 -11.09 24.48 -8.53
C ARG A 69 -10.24 24.20 -9.77
N ILE A 70 -10.83 23.57 -10.79
CA ILE A 70 -10.13 23.24 -12.03
C ILE A 70 -9.76 24.54 -12.76
N ILE A 71 -8.48 24.68 -13.15
CA ILE A 71 -7.92 25.79 -13.93
C ILE A 71 -7.78 25.36 -15.38
N TYR A 72 -7.19 24.18 -15.62
CA TYR A 72 -7.00 23.59 -16.94
C TYR A 72 -7.40 22.13 -16.91
N SER A 73 -8.09 21.67 -17.95
CA SER A 73 -8.30 20.24 -18.14
C SER A 73 -8.41 19.86 -19.61
N LYS A 74 -8.09 18.61 -19.90
CA LYS A 74 -8.39 17.95 -21.16
C LYS A 74 -8.61 16.48 -20.91
N ASN A 75 -9.75 15.96 -21.39
CA ASN A 75 -10.19 14.57 -21.23
C ASN A 75 -10.24 14.14 -19.73
N GLU A 76 -10.59 15.04 -18.83
CA GLU A 76 -10.51 14.84 -17.38
C GLU A 76 -11.38 13.69 -16.86
N THR A 77 -12.46 13.35 -17.59
CA THR A 77 -13.37 12.24 -17.26
C THR A 77 -12.98 10.92 -17.93
N ARG A 78 -11.98 10.96 -18.85
CA ARG A 78 -11.53 9.75 -19.54
C ARG A 78 -10.86 8.77 -18.60
N LYS A 79 -11.27 7.50 -18.67
CA LYS A 79 -10.62 6.40 -17.92
C LYS A 79 -9.26 6.07 -18.52
N CYS A 80 -8.24 6.25 -17.72
CA CYS A 80 -6.85 6.00 -18.06
C CYS A 80 -6.25 4.93 -17.14
N VAL A 81 -5.18 4.28 -17.59
CA VAL A 81 -4.32 3.46 -16.73
C VAL A 81 -3.51 4.37 -15.84
N PRO A 82 -3.68 4.32 -14.51
CA PRO A 82 -2.99 5.23 -13.59
C PRO A 82 -1.52 4.86 -13.37
N ALA A 83 -1.13 3.64 -13.70
CA ALA A 83 0.15 3.06 -13.27
C ALA A 83 0.38 3.31 -11.77
N SER A 84 1.62 3.52 -11.32
CA SER A 84 1.95 3.67 -9.89
C SER A 84 1.38 4.90 -9.19
N THR A 85 0.65 5.79 -9.87
CA THR A 85 -0.10 6.85 -9.19
C THR A 85 -1.29 6.28 -8.39
N LEU A 86 -1.77 5.07 -8.72
CA LEU A 86 -2.78 4.34 -7.95
C LEU A 86 -2.37 4.14 -6.48
N LYS A 87 -1.07 4.01 -6.19
CA LYS A 87 -0.55 3.86 -4.82
C LYS A 87 -1.02 4.97 -3.87
N ILE A 88 -1.38 6.16 -4.39
CA ILE A 88 -1.92 7.25 -3.56
C ILE A 88 -3.27 6.82 -2.95
N LEU A 89 -4.14 6.20 -3.75
CA LEU A 89 -5.42 5.67 -3.26
C LEU A 89 -5.21 4.51 -2.28
N THR A 90 -4.29 3.59 -2.57
CA THR A 90 -3.91 2.50 -1.65
C THR A 90 -3.40 3.05 -0.31
N GLY A 91 -2.56 4.09 -0.34
CA GLY A 91 -2.06 4.75 0.86
C GLY A 91 -3.16 5.42 1.68
N LEU A 92 -4.14 6.05 1.03
CA LEU A 92 -5.31 6.63 1.70
C LEU A 92 -6.15 5.58 2.41
N ALA A 93 -6.49 4.49 1.74
CA ALA A 93 -7.24 3.40 2.33
C ALA A 93 -6.49 2.79 3.53
N ALA A 94 -5.16 2.63 3.42
CA ALA A 94 -4.33 2.14 4.51
C ALA A 94 -4.38 3.08 5.74
N ILE A 95 -4.24 4.38 5.54
CA ILE A 95 -4.34 5.37 6.63
C ILE A 95 -5.74 5.37 7.24
N HIS A 96 -6.79 5.25 6.42
CA HIS A 96 -8.18 5.27 6.87
C HIS A 96 -8.51 4.08 7.78
N HIS A 97 -8.16 2.86 7.36
CA HIS A 97 -8.56 1.65 8.07
C HIS A 97 -7.63 1.26 9.21
N LEU A 98 -6.32 1.50 9.07
CA LEU A 98 -5.33 1.11 10.07
C LEU A 98 -4.94 2.26 11.02
N GLY A 99 -5.03 3.51 10.56
CA GLY A 99 -4.47 4.67 11.27
C GLY A 99 -2.95 4.77 11.09
N LYS A 100 -2.41 6.01 11.16
CA LYS A 100 -1.00 6.32 10.87
C LYS A 100 0.01 5.59 11.75
N SER A 101 -0.35 5.33 13.00
CA SER A 101 0.51 4.71 14.01
C SER A 101 0.49 3.18 13.99
N TYR A 102 -0.35 2.56 13.15
CA TYR A 102 -0.42 1.11 13.05
C TYR A 102 0.95 0.51 12.74
N ARG A 103 1.26 -0.61 13.41
CA ARG A 103 2.47 -1.40 13.20
C ARG A 103 2.10 -2.83 12.89
N PHE A 104 2.67 -3.38 11.83
CA PHE A 104 2.54 -4.79 11.54
C PHE A 104 3.19 -5.62 12.65
N ARG A 105 2.83 -6.90 12.72
CA ARG A 105 3.38 -7.80 13.72
C ARG A 105 3.84 -9.12 13.10
N THR A 106 4.72 -9.80 13.82
CA THR A 106 5.12 -11.20 13.59
C THR A 106 5.13 -11.87 14.97
N GLU A 107 4.51 -13.03 15.09
CA GLU A 107 4.36 -13.73 16.37
C GLU A 107 5.19 -15.00 16.38
N PHE A 108 5.72 -15.33 17.57
CA PHE A 108 6.60 -16.46 17.80
C PHE A 108 6.04 -17.31 18.92
N TYR A 109 5.92 -18.61 18.67
CA TYR A 109 5.34 -19.57 19.58
C TYR A 109 6.30 -20.73 19.78
N GLN A 110 6.23 -21.39 20.94
CA GLN A 110 6.96 -22.64 21.18
C GLN A 110 6.02 -23.65 21.79
N GLY A 111 5.66 -24.67 21.01
CA GLY A 111 4.76 -25.74 21.43
C GLY A 111 5.44 -26.75 22.36
N PRO A 112 4.67 -27.74 22.88
CA PRO A 112 5.20 -28.82 23.69
C PRO A 112 6.26 -29.66 22.95
N ASP A 113 6.20 -29.70 21.62
CA ASP A 113 7.16 -30.37 20.74
C ASP A 113 8.52 -29.63 20.64
N GLN A 114 8.67 -28.52 21.37
CA GLN A 114 9.83 -27.66 21.36
C GLN A 114 10.15 -27.06 19.98
N ASN A 115 9.21 -27.05 19.05
CA ASN A 115 9.37 -26.36 17.78
C ASN A 115 9.17 -24.84 17.98
N LEU A 116 10.03 -24.05 17.35
CA LEU A 116 9.81 -22.61 17.24
C LEU A 116 8.92 -22.33 16.02
N LYS A 117 7.71 -21.86 16.28
CA LYS A 117 6.74 -21.53 15.22
C LYS A 117 6.71 -20.02 15.02
N VAL A 118 6.76 -19.59 13.75
CA VAL A 118 6.76 -18.19 13.34
C VAL A 118 5.54 -17.90 12.50
N LYS A 119 4.67 -17.01 12.97
CA LYS A 119 3.46 -16.61 12.25
C LYS A 119 3.60 -15.22 11.67
N GLY A 120 3.54 -15.12 10.33
CA GLY A 120 3.55 -13.88 9.59
C GLY A 120 2.17 -13.24 9.48
N TYR A 121 2.12 -11.90 9.51
CA TYR A 121 0.88 -11.12 9.36
C TYR A 121 0.98 -10.07 8.22
N GLY A 122 1.87 -10.32 7.26
CA GLY A 122 1.99 -9.49 6.07
C GLY A 122 2.77 -8.18 6.28
N ASP A 123 3.74 -8.14 7.18
CA ASP A 123 4.61 -6.96 7.36
C ASP A 123 5.36 -6.65 6.05
N PRO A 124 5.11 -5.49 5.39
CA PRO A 124 5.78 -5.13 4.14
C PRO A 124 7.25 -4.75 4.34
N LEU A 125 7.71 -4.60 5.58
CA LEU A 125 9.08 -4.18 5.96
C LEU A 125 9.74 -5.15 6.94
N LEU A 126 9.42 -6.44 6.87
CA LEU A 126 10.14 -7.49 7.60
C LEU A 126 11.49 -7.73 6.91
N ILE A 127 12.43 -6.84 7.14
CA ILE A 127 13.77 -6.82 6.53
C ILE A 127 14.82 -7.49 7.44
N SER A 128 16.02 -7.66 6.94
CA SER A 128 17.11 -8.35 7.68
C SER A 128 17.43 -7.70 9.02
N GLU A 129 17.34 -6.38 9.12
CA GLU A 129 17.53 -5.64 10.37
C GLU A 129 16.47 -6.00 11.42
N ALA A 130 15.22 -6.18 10.99
CA ALA A 130 14.13 -6.64 11.86
C ALA A 130 14.41 -8.07 12.35
N TRP A 131 14.85 -8.97 11.47
CA TRP A 131 15.21 -10.34 11.86
C TRP A 131 16.35 -10.40 12.87
N ARG A 132 17.35 -9.53 12.74
CA ARG A 132 18.44 -9.42 13.71
C ARG A 132 17.96 -9.00 15.09
N GLU A 133 17.05 -8.02 15.17
CA GLU A 133 16.42 -7.57 16.43
C GLU A 133 15.55 -8.68 17.05
N ILE A 134 14.72 -9.34 16.22
CA ILE A 134 13.89 -10.48 16.62
C ILE A 134 14.76 -11.59 17.21
N ALA A 135 15.83 -11.99 16.50
CA ALA A 135 16.73 -13.04 16.93
C ALA A 135 17.43 -12.70 18.26
N GLN A 136 17.81 -11.44 18.48
CA GLN A 136 18.36 -11.00 19.76
C GLN A 136 17.37 -11.21 20.90
N THR A 137 16.11 -10.84 20.71
CA THR A 137 15.04 -10.99 21.72
C THR A 137 14.73 -12.46 21.97
N LEU A 138 14.58 -13.26 20.90
CA LEU A 138 14.29 -14.69 21.01
C LEU A 138 15.43 -15.47 21.68
N ALA A 139 16.68 -15.15 21.38
CA ALA A 139 17.83 -15.82 21.98
C ALA A 139 17.89 -15.67 23.50
N ALA A 140 17.37 -14.55 24.04
CA ALA A 140 17.28 -14.35 25.48
C ALA A 140 16.10 -15.10 26.13
N ARG A 141 15.09 -15.50 25.35
CA ARG A 141 13.87 -16.15 25.85
C ARG A 141 13.88 -17.65 25.67
N LEU A 142 14.52 -18.14 24.60
CA LEU A 142 14.53 -19.55 24.24
C LEU A 142 15.73 -20.28 24.89
N GLN A 143 15.50 -21.46 25.42
CA GLN A 143 16.57 -22.37 25.79
C GLN A 143 17.18 -23.04 24.56
N GLY A 144 16.31 -23.54 23.68
CA GLY A 144 16.61 -24.15 22.39
C GLY A 144 15.30 -24.46 21.66
N PHE A 145 15.38 -25.03 20.47
CA PHE A 145 14.21 -25.49 19.73
C PHE A 145 14.60 -26.59 18.73
N ASN A 146 13.61 -27.39 18.36
CA ASN A 146 13.76 -28.47 17.39
C ASN A 146 13.62 -27.93 15.97
N ASP A 147 12.40 -27.96 15.39
CA ASP A 147 12.11 -27.42 14.08
C ASP A 147 11.86 -25.91 14.14
N LEU A 148 12.12 -25.26 13.03
CA LEU A 148 11.62 -23.91 12.73
C LEU A 148 10.40 -24.03 11.80
N VAL A 149 9.21 -23.85 12.36
CA VAL A 149 7.93 -24.00 11.64
C VAL A 149 7.42 -22.64 11.20
N LEU A 150 7.11 -22.52 9.91
CA LEU A 150 6.76 -21.26 9.27
C LEU A 150 5.26 -21.23 8.95
N ASP A 151 4.50 -20.42 9.68
CA ASP A 151 3.06 -20.23 9.49
C ASP A 151 2.81 -19.00 8.61
N ASP A 152 2.42 -19.24 7.38
CA ASP A 152 2.11 -18.27 6.33
C ASP A 152 0.60 -18.17 6.06
N THR A 153 -0.23 -18.81 6.90
CA THR A 153 -1.67 -19.00 6.66
C THR A 153 -2.53 -17.74 6.86
N TYR A 154 -1.94 -16.64 7.34
CA TYR A 154 -2.68 -15.38 7.44
C TYR A 154 -3.09 -14.81 6.08
N PHE A 155 -2.40 -15.19 5.00
CA PHE A 155 -2.83 -15.01 3.62
C PHE A 155 -3.14 -16.36 2.98
N VAL A 156 -3.86 -16.37 1.87
CA VAL A 156 -4.05 -17.59 1.06
C VAL A 156 -2.75 -18.02 0.41
N ASP A 157 -2.66 -19.32 0.08
CA ASP A 157 -1.45 -19.88 -0.52
C ASP A 157 -1.10 -19.31 -1.88
N GLU A 158 -2.07 -19.06 -2.74
CA GLU A 158 -1.86 -18.53 -4.07
C GLU A 158 -2.45 -17.12 -4.17
N ILE A 159 -1.58 -16.15 -4.46
CA ILE A 159 -1.95 -14.76 -4.68
C ILE A 159 -1.45 -14.36 -6.05
N ASP A 160 -2.36 -14.34 -7.02
CA ASP A 160 -2.08 -13.82 -8.36
C ASP A 160 -2.35 -12.31 -8.39
N ILE A 161 -1.33 -11.52 -8.71
CA ILE A 161 -1.43 -10.08 -8.88
C ILE A 161 -1.57 -9.77 -10.38
N PRO A 162 -2.74 -9.32 -10.83
CA PRO A 162 -2.95 -9.03 -12.25
C PRO A 162 -1.93 -8.02 -12.77
N GLY A 163 -1.16 -8.41 -13.79
CA GLY A 163 -0.12 -7.59 -14.41
C GLY A 163 1.28 -7.83 -13.86
N ALA A 164 1.46 -8.55 -12.78
CA ALA A 164 2.75 -9.13 -12.42
C ALA A 164 3.07 -10.33 -13.32
N GLY A 165 4.34 -10.51 -13.63
CA GLY A 165 4.83 -11.65 -14.39
C GLY A 165 5.48 -12.71 -13.52
N LEU A 166 6.08 -13.70 -14.18
CA LEU A 166 6.92 -14.73 -13.54
C LEU A 166 8.42 -14.47 -13.81
N SER A 167 8.79 -13.21 -14.02
CA SER A 167 10.19 -12.85 -14.25
C SER A 167 10.95 -12.75 -12.91
N THR A 168 12.27 -12.71 -13.01
CA THR A 168 13.13 -12.47 -11.84
C THR A 168 13.22 -10.99 -11.44
N ASN A 169 12.46 -10.11 -12.08
CA ASN A 169 12.46 -8.70 -11.72
C ASN A 169 11.81 -8.46 -10.33
N PRO A 170 12.35 -7.56 -9.50
CA PRO A 170 11.81 -7.29 -8.16
C PRO A 170 10.35 -6.83 -8.13
N TYR A 171 9.84 -6.25 -9.22
CA TYR A 171 8.45 -5.80 -9.30
C TYR A 171 7.44 -6.95 -9.51
N ASP A 172 7.92 -8.16 -9.86
CA ASP A 172 7.13 -9.38 -9.99
C ASP A 172 7.19 -10.26 -8.72
N ALA A 173 7.82 -9.78 -7.64
CA ALA A 173 7.95 -10.52 -6.38
C ALA A 173 6.58 -10.86 -5.79
N PRO A 174 6.32 -12.14 -5.45
CA PRO A 174 5.05 -12.60 -4.90
C PRO A 174 4.83 -12.08 -3.46
N ASN A 175 3.56 -11.82 -3.13
CA ASN A 175 3.13 -11.40 -1.80
C ASN A 175 2.77 -12.61 -0.95
N ARG A 176 3.21 -12.63 0.32
CA ARG A 176 2.94 -13.70 1.29
C ARG A 176 2.82 -13.14 2.70
N ALA A 177 2.11 -13.84 3.61
CA ALA A 177 1.98 -13.37 4.98
C ALA A 177 3.32 -13.36 5.73
N LEU A 178 4.22 -14.30 5.42
CA LEU A 178 5.58 -14.37 5.93
C LEU A 178 6.59 -14.19 4.78
N SER A 179 6.96 -12.96 4.49
CA SER A 179 7.93 -12.60 3.45
C SER A 179 9.03 -11.71 4.02
N SER A 180 10.23 -11.79 3.49
CA SER A 180 11.37 -10.99 3.93
C SER A 180 12.01 -10.22 2.77
N ASN A 181 12.58 -9.03 3.06
CA ASN A 181 13.33 -8.23 2.09
C ASN A 181 12.59 -8.05 0.76
N PHE A 182 11.25 -7.82 0.83
CA PHE A 182 10.37 -7.70 -0.36
C PHE A 182 10.35 -8.95 -1.24
N ASN A 183 10.67 -10.12 -0.68
CA ASN A 183 10.87 -11.39 -1.37
C ASN A 183 11.89 -11.28 -2.50
N THR A 184 13.00 -10.59 -2.23
CA THR A 184 14.12 -10.36 -3.15
C THR A 184 15.46 -10.61 -2.46
N VAL A 185 16.47 -10.90 -3.28
CA VAL A 185 17.89 -10.92 -2.88
C VAL A 185 18.69 -9.94 -3.72
N PHE A 186 19.60 -9.21 -3.09
CA PHE A 186 20.59 -8.40 -3.80
C PHE A 186 21.97 -8.98 -3.60
N PHE A 187 22.59 -9.48 -4.66
CA PHE A 187 23.87 -10.13 -4.60
C PHE A 187 24.86 -9.58 -5.63
N LYS A 188 26.11 -9.89 -5.41
CA LYS A 188 27.23 -9.68 -6.34
C LYS A 188 28.15 -10.89 -6.33
N ARG A 189 29.05 -10.95 -7.31
CA ARG A 189 30.17 -11.88 -7.25
C ARG A 189 31.42 -11.15 -6.76
N ASP A 190 32.17 -11.78 -5.85
CA ASP A 190 33.46 -11.27 -5.41
C ASP A 190 34.57 -11.57 -6.45
N ASP A 191 35.79 -11.14 -6.16
CA ASP A 191 36.95 -11.31 -7.07
C ASP A 191 37.28 -12.79 -7.35
N ALA A 192 36.85 -13.71 -6.48
CA ALA A 192 36.99 -15.16 -6.67
C ALA A 192 35.77 -15.78 -7.37
N GLY A 193 34.78 -14.96 -7.83
CA GLY A 193 33.54 -15.41 -8.48
C GLY A 193 32.49 -15.96 -7.52
N ARG A 194 32.68 -15.89 -6.21
CA ARG A 194 31.73 -16.41 -5.21
C ARG A 194 30.53 -15.48 -5.06
N ILE A 195 29.35 -16.06 -4.90
CA ILE A 195 28.11 -15.33 -4.66
C ILE A 195 28.14 -14.77 -3.24
N VAL A 196 28.13 -13.44 -3.13
CA VAL A 196 28.12 -12.72 -1.84
C VAL A 196 26.99 -11.69 -1.84
N SER A 197 26.49 -11.35 -0.66
CA SER A 197 25.47 -10.30 -0.55
C SER A 197 26.03 -8.94 -1.00
N ALA A 198 25.23 -8.18 -1.74
CA ALA A 198 25.50 -6.78 -2.04
C ALA A 198 24.98 -5.83 -0.93
N GLU A 199 24.29 -6.39 0.09
CA GLU A 199 23.76 -5.69 1.26
C GLU A 199 24.43 -6.25 2.52
N PRO A 200 25.36 -5.50 3.17
CA PRO A 200 26.14 -6.03 4.30
C PRO A 200 25.30 -6.55 5.48
N GLN A 201 24.10 -6.01 5.66
CA GLN A 201 23.18 -6.41 6.72
C GLN A 201 22.38 -7.68 6.41
N THR A 202 22.36 -8.13 5.15
CA THR A 202 21.55 -9.26 4.68
C THR A 202 22.49 -10.43 4.35
N PRO A 203 22.44 -11.57 5.07
CA PRO A 203 23.24 -12.74 4.71
C PRO A 203 22.70 -13.41 3.43
N MET A 204 23.61 -14.03 2.67
CA MET A 204 23.21 -14.96 1.62
C MET A 204 22.75 -16.28 2.28
N THR A 205 21.49 -16.59 2.11
CA THR A 205 20.92 -17.85 2.62
C THR A 205 21.17 -19.01 1.65
N PRO A 206 21.12 -20.29 2.11
CA PRO A 206 21.25 -21.45 1.24
C PRO A 206 20.28 -21.42 0.05
N LEU A 207 19.01 -21.12 0.28
CA LEU A 207 18.02 -20.99 -0.79
C LEU A 207 18.39 -19.90 -1.79
N ALA A 208 18.82 -18.74 -1.31
CA ALA A 208 19.19 -17.62 -2.20
C ALA A 208 20.40 -17.99 -3.08
N ILE A 209 21.42 -18.66 -2.53
CA ILE A 209 22.56 -19.15 -3.30
C ILE A 209 22.13 -20.18 -4.35
N GLU A 210 21.33 -21.18 -3.94
CA GLU A 210 20.78 -22.21 -4.83
C GLU A 210 20.04 -21.57 -6.04
N LYS A 211 19.16 -20.60 -5.77
CA LYS A 211 18.36 -19.95 -6.81
C LYS A 211 19.19 -19.07 -7.74
N VAL A 212 20.17 -18.32 -7.19
CA VAL A 212 21.10 -17.52 -8.01
C VAL A 212 21.89 -18.41 -8.97
N GLN A 213 22.31 -19.59 -8.53
CA GLN A 213 23.03 -20.56 -9.36
C GLN A 213 22.10 -21.22 -10.41
N LEU A 214 20.92 -21.70 -9.96
CA LEU A 214 19.96 -22.37 -10.83
C LEU A 214 19.45 -21.49 -11.97
N LEU A 215 19.23 -20.20 -11.69
CA LEU A 215 18.71 -19.22 -12.65
C LEU A 215 19.82 -18.48 -13.41
N ASP A 216 21.08 -18.83 -13.19
CA ASP A 216 22.29 -18.20 -13.78
C ASP A 216 22.23 -16.66 -13.72
N LEU A 217 21.88 -16.10 -12.55
CA LEU A 217 21.68 -14.67 -12.38
C LEU A 217 23.05 -13.94 -12.33
N THR A 218 23.08 -12.77 -12.96
CA THR A 218 24.21 -11.83 -12.87
C THR A 218 24.06 -10.94 -11.63
N THR A 219 25.09 -10.17 -11.28
CA THR A 219 25.02 -9.19 -10.19
C THR A 219 23.79 -8.31 -10.31
N GLY A 220 22.99 -8.19 -9.24
CA GLY A 220 21.76 -7.42 -9.23
C GLY A 220 20.78 -7.81 -8.12
N ARG A 221 19.66 -7.12 -8.07
CA ARG A 221 18.54 -7.45 -7.20
C ARG A 221 17.47 -8.21 -7.98
N TYR A 222 17.05 -9.35 -7.45
CA TYR A 222 16.10 -10.25 -8.10
C TYR A 222 15.07 -10.79 -7.11
N THR A 223 13.84 -11.02 -7.57
CA THR A 223 13.01 -12.04 -6.96
C THR A 223 13.47 -13.41 -7.51
N PHE A 224 13.59 -14.38 -6.63
CA PHE A 224 14.20 -15.66 -6.98
C PHE A 224 13.21 -16.82 -6.89
N SER A 225 11.98 -16.54 -6.48
CA SER A 225 10.94 -17.55 -6.33
C SER A 225 9.56 -16.93 -6.53
N HIS A 226 8.69 -17.69 -7.18
CA HIS A 226 7.25 -17.43 -7.28
C HIS A 226 6.43 -18.47 -6.48
N TYR A 227 7.07 -19.40 -5.79
CA TYR A 227 6.43 -20.40 -4.94
C TYR A 227 6.34 -19.90 -3.51
N GLY A 228 5.13 -19.94 -2.92
CA GLY A 228 4.87 -19.40 -1.61
C GLY A 228 5.73 -19.99 -0.50
N HIS A 229 5.90 -21.32 -0.50
CA HIS A 229 6.73 -21.99 0.49
C HIS A 229 8.20 -21.56 0.46
N GLU A 230 8.75 -21.16 -0.70
CA GLU A 230 10.12 -20.68 -0.81
C GLU A 230 10.28 -19.27 -0.22
N ALA A 231 9.26 -18.39 -0.34
CA ALA A 231 9.27 -17.09 0.30
C ALA A 231 9.30 -17.21 1.83
N ALA A 232 8.47 -18.09 2.39
CA ALA A 232 8.49 -18.39 3.83
C ALA A 232 9.81 -19.04 4.25
N ARG A 233 10.33 -20.00 3.46
CA ARG A 233 11.63 -20.64 3.72
C ARG A 233 12.77 -19.61 3.77
N TYR A 234 12.80 -18.64 2.84
CA TYR A 234 13.79 -17.57 2.86
C TYR A 234 13.74 -16.75 4.15
N ALA A 235 12.53 -16.42 4.64
CA ALA A 235 12.34 -15.75 5.91
C ALA A 235 12.85 -16.61 7.08
N GLY A 236 12.55 -17.90 7.08
CA GLY A 236 13.04 -18.87 8.07
C GLY A 236 14.55 -19.02 8.07
N GLU A 237 15.19 -19.09 6.90
CA GLU A 237 16.65 -19.17 6.77
C GLU A 237 17.36 -17.90 7.28
N LEU A 238 16.76 -16.71 7.05
CA LEU A 238 17.26 -15.45 7.63
C LEU A 238 17.16 -15.47 9.15
N LEU A 239 16.03 -15.86 9.72
CA LEU A 239 15.86 -15.97 11.17
C LEU A 239 16.85 -16.97 11.76
N ALA A 240 16.98 -18.15 11.16
CA ALA A 240 17.92 -19.19 11.60
C ALA A 240 19.38 -18.69 11.60
N HIS A 241 19.76 -17.95 10.56
CA HIS A 241 21.09 -17.32 10.48
C HIS A 241 21.33 -16.39 11.67
N PHE A 242 20.42 -15.45 11.93
CA PHE A 242 20.60 -14.49 13.02
C PHE A 242 20.49 -15.13 14.42
N LEU A 243 19.68 -16.18 14.59
CA LEU A 243 19.65 -16.97 15.82
C LEU A 243 20.98 -17.69 16.05
N LYS A 244 21.57 -18.27 14.99
CA LYS A 244 22.90 -18.92 15.06
C LYS A 244 24.00 -17.92 15.48
N GLU A 245 23.98 -16.69 15.00
CA GLU A 245 24.88 -15.62 15.47
C GLU A 245 24.75 -15.35 16.98
N ARG A 246 23.60 -15.72 17.59
CA ARG A 246 23.32 -15.59 19.03
C ARG A 246 23.46 -16.92 19.79
N GLY A 247 24.10 -17.93 19.17
CA GLY A 247 24.35 -19.23 19.78
C GLY A 247 23.11 -20.14 19.88
N LYS A 248 22.04 -19.82 19.16
CA LYS A 248 20.82 -20.64 19.09
C LYS A 248 20.72 -21.34 17.74
N VAL A 249 20.80 -22.64 17.74
CA VAL A 249 20.73 -23.47 16.53
C VAL A 249 19.54 -24.43 16.67
N TYR A 250 18.76 -24.54 15.62
CA TYR A 250 17.71 -25.54 15.52
C TYR A 250 18.34 -26.93 15.31
N GLN A 251 17.66 -27.98 15.81
CA GLN A 251 18.16 -29.35 15.73
C GLN A 251 17.45 -30.19 14.67
N GLY A 252 16.30 -29.73 14.20
CA GLY A 252 15.46 -30.37 13.18
C GLY A 252 15.56 -29.67 11.82
N GLU A 253 14.42 -29.29 11.28
CA GLU A 253 14.29 -28.74 9.93
C GLU A 253 13.61 -27.36 9.92
N ILE A 254 13.79 -26.62 8.83
CA ILE A 254 12.99 -25.44 8.49
C ILE A 254 11.86 -25.92 7.58
N ARG A 255 10.62 -25.86 8.05
CA ARG A 255 9.46 -26.34 7.30
C ARG A 255 8.23 -25.45 7.45
N THR A 256 7.31 -25.55 6.52
CA THR A 256 6.00 -24.89 6.63
C THR A 256 5.11 -25.65 7.63
N GLY A 257 4.19 -24.93 8.27
CA GLY A 257 3.23 -25.49 9.22
C GLY A 257 2.32 -24.41 9.78
N VAL A 258 1.54 -24.75 10.78
CA VAL A 258 0.54 -23.86 11.38
C VAL A 258 0.78 -23.74 12.88
N VAL A 259 0.55 -22.54 13.41
CA VAL A 259 0.45 -22.32 14.86
C VAL A 259 -0.89 -22.88 15.32
N GLU A 260 -0.84 -23.85 16.25
CA GLU A 260 -2.03 -24.51 16.77
C GLU A 260 -2.69 -23.71 17.91
N PRO A 261 -4.02 -23.81 18.06
CA PRO A 261 -4.69 -23.25 19.21
C PRO A 261 -4.15 -23.85 20.51
N GLY A 262 -3.42 -23.10 21.30
CA GLY A 262 -2.81 -23.59 22.55
C GLY A 262 -1.28 -23.59 22.52
N ASP A 263 -0.65 -23.34 21.39
CA ASP A 263 0.78 -23.07 21.37
C ASP A 263 1.10 -21.84 22.21
N PRO A 264 2.01 -21.91 23.19
CA PRO A 264 2.39 -20.77 24.01
C PRO A 264 3.06 -19.68 23.19
N LEU A 265 2.53 -18.45 23.29
CA LEU A 265 3.14 -17.27 22.69
C LEU A 265 4.41 -16.90 23.46
N VAL A 266 5.55 -16.90 22.79
CA VAL A 266 6.87 -16.51 23.35
C VAL A 266 7.15 -15.05 23.17
N TYR A 267 6.84 -14.52 21.97
CA TYR A 267 7.15 -13.15 21.61
C TYR A 267 6.25 -12.63 20.50
N THR A 268 5.84 -11.38 20.61
CA THR A 268 5.26 -10.61 19.50
C THR A 268 6.23 -9.51 19.11
N TYR A 269 6.76 -9.57 17.90
CA TYR A 269 7.47 -8.46 17.29
C TYR A 269 6.46 -7.48 16.69
N HIS A 270 6.57 -6.23 17.02
CA HIS A 270 5.90 -5.14 16.33
C HIS A 270 6.89 -4.41 15.44
N SER A 271 6.56 -4.25 14.17
CA SER A 271 7.43 -3.56 13.19
C SER A 271 7.91 -2.22 13.75
N ILE A 272 9.20 -1.94 13.62
CA ILE A 272 9.75 -0.63 13.99
C ILE A 272 9.18 0.50 13.12
N PHE A 273 8.59 0.15 11.97
CA PHE A 273 7.96 1.09 11.07
C PHE A 273 6.46 1.19 11.33
N THR A 274 5.95 2.41 11.46
CA THR A 274 4.52 2.66 11.39
C THR A 274 4.03 2.55 9.94
N ILE A 275 2.70 2.40 9.74
CA ILE A 275 2.12 2.42 8.39
C ILE A 275 2.48 3.71 7.63
N GLU A 276 2.52 4.86 8.30
CA GLU A 276 2.93 6.13 7.70
C GLU A 276 4.36 6.06 7.15
N GLN A 277 5.30 5.51 7.92
CA GLN A 277 6.69 5.30 7.49
C GLN A 277 6.81 4.27 6.36
N ALA A 278 6.01 3.19 6.42
CA ALA A 278 5.95 2.19 5.35
C ALA A 278 5.42 2.80 4.04
N LEU A 279 4.36 3.61 4.12
CA LEU A 279 3.83 4.32 2.96
C LEU A 279 4.84 5.31 2.36
N LYS A 280 5.59 6.04 3.19
CA LYS A 280 6.66 6.92 2.70
C LYS A 280 7.68 6.16 1.86
N LYS A 281 8.16 5.00 2.37
CA LYS A 281 9.08 4.12 1.62
C LYS A 281 8.43 3.55 0.35
N MET A 282 7.17 3.14 0.42
CA MET A 282 6.41 2.66 -0.75
C MET A 282 6.33 3.72 -1.85
N PHE A 283 6.12 4.99 -1.52
CA PHE A 283 6.10 6.09 -2.49
C PHE A 283 7.49 6.42 -3.02
N GLU A 284 8.49 6.47 -2.16
CA GLU A 284 9.89 6.77 -2.49
C GLU A 284 10.45 5.78 -3.52
N PHE A 285 10.34 4.47 -3.23
CA PHE A 285 10.85 3.41 -4.10
C PHE A 285 9.84 2.92 -5.14
N SER A 286 8.63 3.48 -5.14
CA SER A 286 7.52 3.00 -6.00
C SER A 286 7.28 1.49 -5.92
N ASN A 287 7.48 0.89 -4.74
CA ASN A 287 7.54 -0.54 -4.54
C ASN A 287 6.15 -1.19 -4.70
N ASN A 288 6.03 -2.13 -5.67
CA ASN A 288 4.78 -2.84 -5.97
C ASN A 288 4.46 -3.89 -4.91
N PHE A 289 5.49 -4.63 -4.45
CA PHE A 289 5.34 -5.62 -3.38
C PHE A 289 4.70 -4.98 -2.15
N MET A 290 5.25 -3.85 -1.68
CA MET A 290 4.71 -3.16 -0.50
C MET A 290 3.26 -2.72 -0.69
N ALA A 291 2.92 -2.21 -1.87
CA ALA A 291 1.56 -1.72 -2.14
C ALA A 291 0.53 -2.87 -2.09
N ASN A 292 0.84 -4.01 -2.71
CA ASN A 292 -0.04 -5.17 -2.70
C ASN A 292 -0.03 -5.91 -1.36
N GLN A 293 1.12 -5.95 -0.67
CA GLN A 293 1.23 -6.49 0.68
C GLN A 293 0.30 -5.76 1.66
N ILE A 294 0.34 -4.43 1.64
CA ILE A 294 -0.55 -3.58 2.45
C ILE A 294 -2.01 -3.80 2.05
N LEU A 295 -2.32 -3.86 0.74
CA LEU A 295 -3.68 -4.09 0.25
C LEU A 295 -4.26 -5.42 0.74
N ILE A 296 -3.50 -6.52 0.65
CA ILE A 296 -3.94 -7.84 1.06
C ILE A 296 -4.11 -7.89 2.58
N ALA A 297 -3.18 -7.28 3.32
CA ALA A 297 -3.29 -7.16 4.78
C ALA A 297 -4.50 -6.34 5.21
N LEU A 298 -4.85 -5.26 4.48
CA LEU A 298 -6.11 -4.52 4.68
C LEU A 298 -7.32 -5.41 4.48
N GLY A 299 -7.30 -6.25 3.45
CA GLY A 299 -8.35 -7.24 3.19
C GLY A 299 -8.55 -8.19 4.37
N ALA A 300 -7.46 -8.70 4.95
CA ALA A 300 -7.50 -9.53 6.14
C ALA A 300 -7.94 -8.77 7.39
N HIS A 301 -7.50 -7.53 7.55
CA HIS A 301 -7.87 -6.68 8.70
C HIS A 301 -9.37 -6.37 8.74
N VAL A 302 -9.96 -6.02 7.60
CA VAL A 302 -11.37 -5.58 7.51
C VAL A 302 -12.34 -6.76 7.40
N HIS A 303 -11.98 -7.81 6.65
CA HIS A 303 -12.86 -8.94 6.33
C HIS A 303 -12.46 -10.26 7.02
N GLY A 304 -11.47 -10.21 7.92
CA GLY A 304 -10.94 -11.41 8.59
C GLY A 304 -9.98 -12.21 7.70
N PRO A 305 -9.05 -12.98 8.35
CA PRO A 305 -8.15 -13.88 7.61
C PRO A 305 -8.92 -15.05 6.96
N PRO A 306 -8.33 -15.75 5.97
CA PRO A 306 -7.08 -15.39 5.32
C PRO A 306 -7.22 -14.16 4.43
N GLY A 307 -6.14 -13.37 4.31
CA GLY A 307 -6.04 -12.27 3.38
C GLY A 307 -6.00 -12.75 1.94
N THR A 308 -6.79 -12.12 1.07
CA THR A 308 -6.82 -12.38 -0.36
C THR A 308 -6.73 -11.07 -1.13
N LEU A 309 -6.28 -11.11 -2.39
CA LEU A 309 -6.33 -9.96 -3.27
C LEU A 309 -7.77 -9.43 -3.41
N ALA A 310 -8.74 -10.32 -3.55
CA ALA A 310 -10.15 -9.94 -3.71
C ALA A 310 -10.68 -9.15 -2.49
N LYS A 311 -10.35 -9.57 -1.26
CA LYS A 311 -10.71 -8.83 -0.04
C LYS A 311 -10.04 -7.46 -0.01
N GLY A 312 -8.75 -7.37 -0.38
CA GLY A 312 -8.02 -6.11 -0.45
C GLY A 312 -8.61 -5.15 -1.49
N VAL A 313 -8.87 -5.64 -2.70
CA VAL A 313 -9.52 -4.87 -3.77
C VAL A 313 -10.91 -4.39 -3.36
N LYS A 314 -11.68 -5.24 -2.66
CA LYS A 314 -12.98 -4.85 -2.12
C LYS A 314 -12.85 -3.68 -1.13
N VAL A 315 -11.92 -3.73 -0.19
CA VAL A 315 -11.67 -2.63 0.77
C VAL A 315 -11.32 -1.34 0.03
N LEU A 316 -10.44 -1.41 -0.96
CA LEU A 316 -10.01 -0.23 -1.72
C LEU A 316 -11.14 0.35 -2.57
N SER A 317 -11.97 -0.51 -3.18
CA SER A 317 -13.14 -0.11 -3.97
C SER A 317 -14.25 0.48 -3.11
N ASP A 318 -14.52 -0.11 -1.94
CA ASP A 318 -15.49 0.41 -0.98
C ASP A 318 -15.05 1.78 -0.45
N TYR A 319 -13.77 1.92 -0.08
CA TYR A 319 -13.22 3.22 0.33
C TYR A 319 -13.37 4.29 -0.76
N ALA A 320 -13.04 3.94 -1.99
CA ALA A 320 -13.19 4.86 -3.13
C ALA A 320 -14.66 5.28 -3.34
N ARG A 321 -15.59 4.34 -3.29
CA ARG A 321 -17.02 4.58 -3.49
C ARG A 321 -17.64 5.34 -2.33
N GLU A 322 -17.40 4.93 -1.08
CA GLU A 322 -18.14 5.41 0.08
C GLU A 322 -17.53 6.67 0.69
N VAL A 323 -16.19 6.79 0.63
CA VAL A 323 -15.48 7.92 1.24
C VAL A 323 -15.14 9.00 0.22
N LEU A 324 -14.79 8.61 -1.02
CA LEU A 324 -14.40 9.55 -2.07
C LEU A 324 -15.49 9.80 -3.11
N CYS A 325 -16.63 9.11 -3.04
CA CYS A 325 -17.74 9.18 -4.00
C CYS A 325 -17.33 8.83 -5.44
N LEU A 326 -16.35 7.93 -5.61
CA LEU A 326 -15.87 7.47 -6.91
C LEU A 326 -16.58 6.18 -7.31
N HIS A 327 -17.64 6.30 -8.11
CA HIS A 327 -18.52 5.18 -8.44
C HIS A 327 -18.11 4.41 -9.70
N ASP A 328 -17.30 5.02 -10.55
CA ASP A 328 -16.92 4.49 -11.86
C ASP A 328 -15.40 4.37 -11.98
N ILE A 329 -14.77 3.62 -11.05
CA ILE A 329 -13.35 3.26 -11.13
C ILE A 329 -13.19 1.74 -11.17
N GLU A 330 -12.14 1.27 -11.82
CA GLU A 330 -11.80 -0.14 -11.88
C GLU A 330 -10.50 -0.37 -11.12
N ILE A 331 -10.54 -1.26 -10.12
CA ILE A 331 -9.38 -1.62 -9.31
C ILE A 331 -9.15 -3.12 -9.42
N ALA A 332 -7.96 -3.50 -9.87
CA ALA A 332 -7.55 -4.89 -10.00
C ALA A 332 -6.51 -5.29 -8.94
N GLU A 333 -5.72 -4.33 -8.44
CA GLU A 333 -4.69 -4.52 -7.41
C GLU A 333 -4.22 -3.16 -6.86
N GLY A 334 -3.30 -3.12 -5.89
CA GLY A 334 -2.96 -1.90 -5.15
C GLY A 334 -1.77 -1.09 -5.68
N SER A 335 -0.96 -1.63 -6.58
CA SER A 335 0.29 -0.98 -7.00
C SER A 335 0.20 -0.16 -8.28
N GLY A 336 -0.79 -0.46 -9.13
CA GLY A 336 -0.95 0.11 -10.45
C GLY A 336 -0.16 -0.61 -11.55
N ILE A 337 0.39 -1.80 -11.28
CA ILE A 337 1.06 -2.62 -12.32
C ILE A 337 0.04 -3.16 -13.33
N SER A 338 -1.17 -3.43 -12.89
CA SER A 338 -2.23 -3.94 -13.76
C SER A 338 -2.78 -2.87 -14.70
N ARG A 339 -2.84 -3.21 -15.99
CA ARG A 339 -3.55 -2.37 -16.97
C ARG A 339 -5.07 -2.46 -16.86
N LYS A 340 -5.61 -3.34 -15.98
CA LYS A 340 -7.03 -3.40 -15.65
C LYS A 340 -7.46 -2.28 -14.69
N ASN A 341 -6.52 -1.64 -13.99
CA ASN A 341 -6.84 -0.46 -13.21
C ASN A 341 -7.24 0.70 -14.13
N ARG A 342 -8.35 1.35 -13.84
CA ARG A 342 -8.87 2.49 -14.61
C ARG A 342 -9.45 3.54 -13.67
N LEU A 343 -9.00 4.77 -13.83
CA LEU A 343 -9.62 5.94 -13.23
C LEU A 343 -9.36 7.17 -14.10
N SER A 344 -10.16 8.20 -13.94
CA SER A 344 -10.01 9.46 -14.67
C SER A 344 -9.08 10.44 -13.95
N ALA A 345 -8.66 11.50 -14.63
CA ALA A 345 -7.92 12.58 -13.97
C ALA A 345 -8.79 13.30 -12.92
N LEU A 346 -10.10 13.35 -13.12
CA LEU A 346 -11.06 13.90 -12.15
C LEU A 346 -11.15 13.01 -10.90
N ASP A 347 -11.20 11.68 -11.06
CA ASP A 347 -11.15 10.74 -9.94
C ASP A 347 -9.85 10.91 -9.13
N MET A 348 -8.70 11.03 -9.85
CA MET A 348 -7.41 11.25 -9.19
C MET A 348 -7.34 12.62 -8.48
N LEU A 349 -7.99 13.66 -8.98
CA LEU A 349 -8.11 14.93 -8.26
C LEU A 349 -8.83 14.75 -6.93
N ALA A 350 -9.91 13.98 -6.89
CA ALA A 350 -10.61 13.69 -5.64
C ALA A 350 -9.72 12.90 -4.65
N VAL A 351 -8.95 11.93 -5.17
CA VAL A 351 -7.93 11.22 -4.38
C VAL A 351 -6.89 12.20 -3.82
N LEU A 352 -6.33 13.08 -4.65
CA LEU A 352 -5.33 14.07 -4.23
C LEU A 352 -5.88 15.04 -3.18
N ARG A 353 -7.10 15.55 -3.36
CA ARG A 353 -7.74 16.43 -2.37
C ARG A 353 -7.84 15.76 -1.00
N ARG A 354 -8.19 14.50 -0.96
CA ARG A 354 -8.25 13.75 0.30
C ARG A 354 -6.87 13.43 0.86
N PHE A 355 -5.86 13.24 -0.02
CA PHE A 355 -4.48 12.94 0.36
C PHE A 355 -3.69 14.19 0.78
N GLU A 356 -4.17 15.40 0.54
CA GLU A 356 -3.46 16.64 0.82
C GLU A 356 -2.84 16.72 2.22
N PRO A 357 -3.53 16.35 3.33
CA PRO A 357 -2.93 16.35 4.67
C PRO A 357 -1.74 15.39 4.82
N HIS A 358 -1.57 14.49 3.88
CA HIS A 358 -0.53 13.46 3.84
C HIS A 358 0.49 13.70 2.71
N ARG A 359 0.40 14.84 1.99
CA ARG A 359 1.21 15.11 0.80
C ARG A 359 2.73 14.99 1.04
N ALA A 360 3.18 15.23 2.26
CA ALA A 360 4.59 15.10 2.66
C ALA A 360 5.13 13.66 2.56
N LEU A 361 4.26 12.65 2.41
CA LEU A 361 4.65 11.26 2.16
C LEU A 361 5.13 11.04 0.72
N LEU A 362 4.73 11.90 -0.23
CA LEU A 362 5.18 11.83 -1.62
C LEU A 362 6.62 12.31 -1.78
N VAL A 363 7.25 11.91 -2.88
CA VAL A 363 8.59 12.38 -3.23
C VAL A 363 8.56 13.87 -3.51
N ARG A 364 9.42 14.64 -2.83
CA ARG A 364 9.55 16.07 -3.00
C ARG A 364 10.72 16.40 -3.94
N LYS A 365 10.47 17.28 -4.92
CA LYS A 365 11.48 17.91 -5.77
C LYS A 365 11.22 19.42 -5.82
N GLY A 366 11.94 20.19 -5.03
CA GLY A 366 11.67 21.62 -4.83
C GLY A 366 10.28 21.85 -4.26
N LEU A 367 9.44 22.64 -4.95
CA LEU A 367 8.06 22.92 -4.58
C LEU A 367 7.05 21.85 -5.06
N VAL A 368 7.53 20.78 -5.66
CA VAL A 368 6.67 19.72 -6.21
C VAL A 368 6.70 18.48 -5.35
N LEU A 369 5.52 17.95 -5.01
CA LEU A 369 5.34 16.65 -4.33
C LEU A 369 4.48 15.77 -5.23
N TYR A 370 5.01 14.63 -5.66
CA TYR A 370 4.28 13.83 -6.62
C TYR A 370 4.62 12.34 -6.57
N LYS A 371 3.72 11.54 -7.15
CA LYS A 371 3.98 10.15 -7.53
C LYS A 371 4.01 10.05 -9.04
N SER A 372 5.05 9.40 -9.56
CA SER A 372 5.15 9.01 -10.97
C SER A 372 4.70 7.57 -11.16
N GLY A 373 4.25 7.24 -12.38
CA GLY A 373 3.97 5.88 -12.80
C GLY A 373 4.49 5.65 -14.23
N THR A 374 4.99 4.45 -14.48
CA THR A 374 5.50 4.04 -15.79
C THR A 374 5.15 2.58 -16.03
N LEU A 375 4.55 2.31 -17.19
CA LEU A 375 4.43 0.99 -17.79
C LEU A 375 4.81 1.13 -19.27
N SER A 376 5.00 0.03 -20.00
CA SER A 376 5.23 0.10 -21.44
C SER A 376 4.12 0.91 -22.11
N GLY A 377 4.44 2.02 -22.80
CA GLY A 377 3.48 2.92 -23.44
C GLY A 377 2.60 3.75 -22.51
N VAL A 378 2.86 3.76 -21.18
CA VAL A 378 2.13 4.57 -20.21
C VAL A 378 3.09 5.35 -19.33
N LYS A 379 2.90 6.66 -19.24
CA LYS A 379 3.61 7.55 -18.30
C LYS A 379 2.58 8.38 -17.57
N THR A 380 2.66 8.40 -16.23
CA THR A 380 1.70 9.13 -15.39
C THR A 380 2.42 9.92 -14.31
N ARG A 381 1.80 11.02 -13.89
CA ARG A 381 2.28 11.84 -12.77
C ARG A 381 1.09 12.52 -12.12
N ALA A 382 0.99 12.42 -10.80
CA ALA A 382 -0.07 13.06 -10.03
C ALA A 382 0.49 13.58 -8.70
N GLY A 383 0.03 14.76 -8.27
CA GLY A 383 0.54 15.37 -7.04
C GLY A 383 0.24 16.85 -6.93
N TYR A 384 1.17 17.57 -6.32
CA TYR A 384 1.01 18.95 -5.89
C TYR A 384 2.19 19.82 -6.36
N ILE A 385 1.90 21.08 -6.72
CA ILE A 385 2.88 22.15 -6.88
C ILE A 385 2.53 23.17 -5.80
N GLU A 386 3.43 23.42 -4.85
CA GLU A 386 3.22 24.42 -3.81
C GLU A 386 3.62 25.81 -4.33
N ASP A 387 2.79 26.84 -4.05
CA ASP A 387 3.18 28.22 -4.26
C ASP A 387 4.18 28.68 -3.17
N LYS A 388 4.63 29.92 -3.24
CA LYS A 388 5.57 30.50 -2.26
C LYS A 388 4.99 30.58 -0.84
N SER A 389 3.67 30.53 -0.71
CA SER A 389 2.95 30.53 0.56
C SER A 389 2.64 29.11 1.07
N GLY A 390 3.01 28.07 0.31
CA GLY A 390 2.79 26.67 0.65
C GLY A 390 1.39 26.15 0.28
N ASN A 391 0.58 26.92 -0.46
CA ASN A 391 -0.72 26.47 -0.93
C ASN A 391 -0.55 25.46 -2.08
N PRO A 392 -1.22 24.28 -2.04
CA PRO A 392 -1.05 23.29 -3.08
C PRO A 392 -1.95 23.57 -4.29
N TYR A 393 -1.36 23.58 -5.46
CA TYR A 393 -2.03 23.36 -6.73
C TYR A 393 -1.96 21.87 -7.03
N TYR A 394 -3.05 21.29 -7.52
CA TYR A 394 -3.14 19.87 -7.86
C TYR A 394 -2.84 19.67 -9.34
N PHE A 395 -2.17 18.61 -9.69
CA PHE A 395 -2.00 18.23 -11.09
C PHE A 395 -2.10 16.72 -11.29
N VAL A 396 -2.69 16.34 -12.41
CA VAL A 396 -2.79 14.96 -12.89
C VAL A 396 -2.43 14.94 -14.36
N ILE A 397 -1.47 14.11 -14.75
CA ILE A 397 -1.06 13.89 -16.13
C ILE A 397 -1.05 12.38 -16.37
N PHE A 398 -1.92 11.89 -17.24
CA PHE A 398 -2.00 10.51 -17.68
C PHE A 398 -1.75 10.45 -19.18
N LEU A 399 -0.57 9.96 -19.58
CA LEU A 399 -0.21 9.72 -20.97
C LEU A 399 -0.30 8.22 -21.22
N ASN A 400 -1.32 7.80 -21.93
CA ASN A 400 -1.63 6.41 -22.22
C ASN A 400 -1.46 6.03 -23.70
N SER A 401 -1.03 6.98 -24.52
CA SER A 401 -0.88 6.79 -25.96
C SER A 401 0.55 6.82 -26.46
N SER A 402 1.52 7.24 -25.62
CA SER A 402 2.95 7.49 -25.99
C SER A 402 3.12 8.09 -27.41
N PRO A 403 4.01 8.98 -27.75
CA PRO A 403 5.36 9.21 -27.22
C PRO A 403 5.52 10.56 -26.53
N ALA A 404 4.42 11.19 -26.08
CA ALA A 404 4.51 12.52 -25.50
C ALA A 404 5.47 12.54 -24.30
N ASP A 405 6.35 13.53 -24.28
CA ASP A 405 7.29 13.75 -23.20
C ASP A 405 6.57 14.35 -21.98
N ILE A 406 6.37 13.54 -20.94
CA ILE A 406 5.70 13.95 -19.71
C ILE A 406 6.45 15.07 -18.98
N ASP A 407 7.79 15.11 -19.09
CA ASP A 407 8.59 16.14 -18.43
C ASP A 407 8.36 17.50 -19.10
N SER A 408 8.37 17.55 -20.42
CA SER A 408 8.08 18.76 -21.18
C SER A 408 6.65 19.28 -20.96
N ILE A 409 5.65 18.39 -20.88
CA ILE A 409 4.26 18.78 -20.54
C ILE A 409 4.20 19.34 -19.12
N PHE A 410 4.85 18.66 -18.17
CA PHE A 410 4.86 19.09 -16.77
C PHE A 410 5.58 20.44 -16.59
N ASP A 411 6.65 20.72 -17.33
CA ASP A 411 7.33 22.01 -17.31
C ASP A 411 6.43 23.15 -17.86
N CYS A 412 5.61 22.85 -18.87
CA CYS A 412 4.60 23.81 -19.33
C CYS A 412 3.54 24.08 -18.26
N VAL A 413 3.09 23.05 -17.54
CA VAL A 413 2.15 23.20 -16.41
C VAL A 413 2.75 24.12 -15.32
N LYS A 414 3.99 23.88 -14.91
CA LYS A 414 4.67 24.75 -13.91
C LYS A 414 4.72 26.20 -14.37
N LYS A 415 5.22 26.45 -15.60
CA LYS A 415 5.31 27.80 -16.16
C LYS A 415 3.95 28.50 -16.24
N SER A 416 2.88 27.77 -16.52
CA SER A 416 1.53 28.33 -16.58
C SER A 416 0.99 28.77 -15.22
N LEU A 417 1.45 28.14 -14.13
CA LEU A 417 1.09 28.52 -12.76
C LEU A 417 1.95 29.67 -12.22
N ASP A 418 3.20 29.79 -12.68
CA ASP A 418 4.10 30.90 -12.28
C ASP A 418 3.70 32.26 -12.89
N ASN A 419 2.99 32.24 -14.04
CA ASN A 419 2.60 33.42 -14.80
C ASN A 419 1.14 33.88 -14.53
N GLY A 420 0.39 33.20 -13.72
CA GLY A 420 -1.00 33.52 -13.35
C GLY A 420 -1.14 33.85 -11.88
#